data_d0ebaf689445edaffb208ddce630f5e9
#
_entry.id   d0ebaf689445edaffb208ddce630f5e9
#
_cell.length_a   1.000
_cell.length_b   1.000
_cell.length_c   1.000
_cell.angle_alpha   90.00
_cell.angle_beta   90.00
_cell.angle_gamma   90.00
#
_symmetry.space_group_name_H-M   'P 1'
#
loop_
_entity.id
_entity.type
_entity.pdbx_description
1 polymer ?
#
loop_
_entity_poly.entity_id
_entity_poly.type
_entity_poly.pdbx_seq_one_letter_code
_entity_poly.pdbx_strand_id
1 'polypeptide(L)'
;MSESFSVTLEAITDHSKKINKSKRLSFVQNNLLSLMKSVFPLQVYKVVVNFGDQSWFIFRRYNEFHSLHEKLKKLFPEASLRLPGKKIFGNLDPDFIQQRREGLDIFIQELITHPKLSQLPEVRAFLNLDNPRNVQDSVDNFDDSEAMNGRDVNPVNLGPSEKKTVKPSDFEFLKVIGKGSFGKVLLARNKNEGNIYAIKVLQKQAIMKRNEVKHIMSERNVLLKNVKHPFLVGLHYSFQTADKLYFVLDYVNGGEMFFHLQRERYFPEQRAKFYAAEMASAIGYLHSLNIIYRDLKPENILLDSKGHITLTDFGLCKEGIEGMGTTNTFCGTPEYLAPEVLRKQPYDKTVDWWCLGAVMYEMMYGLPPFYSRDTAEMYDNILYKPLRLRTNVSQSARQILDGLLQKEKEQRLGSKRDFQEIKNHNFFADINWDDLDAKKINPPYNPNVSGQLDLKHFDPEFVREPVPASVGKSMGSCKLVSASVMEADNMFQGFSYVPPAEDAFS
;
A
#
# COMPACT_ATOMS: atom_id res chain seq x y z
N MET A 1 39.00 -26.34 -13.56
CA MET A 1 39.13 -24.88 -13.49
C MET A 1 38.31 -24.44 -12.29
N SER A 2 38.92 -23.82 -11.28
CA SER A 2 38.21 -23.34 -10.09
C SER A 2 37.37 -22.12 -10.50
N GLU A 3 36.03 -22.24 -10.46
CA GLU A 3 35.15 -21.11 -10.65
C GLU A 3 35.51 -20.02 -9.63
N SER A 4 35.75 -18.79 -10.09
CA SER A 4 36.06 -17.67 -9.21
C SER A 4 34.78 -17.29 -8.42
N PHE A 5 34.89 -17.34 -7.09
CA PHE A 5 33.80 -16.97 -6.18
C PHE A 5 34.23 -15.75 -5.37
N SER A 6 33.47 -14.67 -5.49
CA SER A 6 33.67 -13.46 -4.67
C SER A 6 32.38 -12.85 -4.22
N VAL A 7 32.38 -12.25 -3.05
CA VAL A 7 31.21 -11.53 -2.47
C VAL A 7 31.71 -10.20 -1.93
N THR A 8 30.97 -9.12 -2.18
CA THR A 8 31.26 -7.79 -1.62
C THR A 8 30.02 -7.21 -0.93
N LEU A 9 30.25 -6.41 0.11
CA LEU A 9 29.19 -5.83 0.93
C LEU A 9 29.15 -4.30 0.79
N GLU A 10 27.99 -3.75 0.42
CA GLU A 10 27.72 -2.32 0.38
C GLU A 10 26.69 -1.95 1.46
N ALA A 11 27.01 -0.97 2.33
CA ALA A 11 26.03 -0.44 3.27
C ALA A 11 25.16 0.63 2.59
N ILE A 12 23.85 0.44 2.59
CA ILE A 12 22.91 1.43 2.13
C ILE A 12 22.39 2.20 3.35
N THR A 13 22.92 3.40 3.55
CA THR A 13 22.41 4.37 4.51
C THR A 13 21.74 5.51 3.75
N ASP A 14 20.51 5.82 4.09
CA ASP A 14 19.81 6.98 3.54
C ASP A 14 20.42 8.26 4.14
N HIS A 15 21.36 8.86 3.41
CA HIS A 15 21.94 10.18 3.73
C HIS A 15 21.15 11.30 3.02
N SER A 16 19.96 11.60 3.51
CA SER A 16 19.35 12.91 3.25
C SER A 16 19.95 13.97 4.21
N LYS A 17 21.22 14.29 4.06
CA LYS A 17 21.86 15.43 4.74
C LYS A 17 22.42 16.38 3.71
N LYS A 18 21.71 17.49 3.53
CA LYS A 18 22.09 18.91 3.44
C LYS A 18 21.05 19.65 2.64
N ILE A 19 20.02 20.15 3.32
CA ILE A 19 19.24 21.27 2.82
C ILE A 19 19.49 22.42 3.75
N ASN A 20 20.08 23.48 3.16
CA ASN A 20 20.41 24.74 3.80
C ASN A 20 19.23 25.35 4.57
N LYS A 21 19.55 25.84 5.76
CA LYS A 21 18.71 26.75 6.55
C LYS A 21 18.45 28.02 5.74
N SER A 22 17.31 28.12 5.09
CA SER A 22 16.57 29.37 4.90
C SER A 22 15.27 29.09 4.16
N LYS A 23 14.17 29.00 4.90
CA LYS A 23 12.83 29.53 4.68
C LYS A 23 11.89 28.84 5.65
N ARG A 24 11.10 29.62 6.34
CA ARG A 24 10.07 29.17 7.29
C ARG A 24 9.16 28.15 6.62
N LEU A 25 9.34 26.89 6.96
CA LEU A 25 8.41 25.80 6.66
C LEU A 25 7.21 25.90 7.59
N SER A 26 6.02 25.70 7.08
CA SER A 26 4.77 25.75 7.84
C SER A 26 4.78 24.70 8.96
N PHE A 27 4.04 24.96 10.03
CA PHE A 27 3.95 24.13 11.24
C PHE A 27 3.59 22.66 10.95
N VAL A 28 2.84 22.38 9.87
CA VAL A 28 2.42 21.04 9.44
C VAL A 28 3.58 20.24 8.84
N GLN A 29 4.49 20.87 8.09
CA GLN A 29 5.66 20.20 7.49
C GLN A 29 6.72 19.83 8.52
N ASN A 30 6.86 20.63 9.61
CA ASN A 30 7.78 20.31 10.70
C ASN A 30 7.32 19.11 11.53
N ASN A 31 6.01 18.88 11.67
CA ASN A 31 5.46 17.71 12.37
C ASN A 31 5.59 16.43 11.52
N LEU A 32 5.40 16.50 10.19
CA LEU A 32 5.62 15.35 9.31
C LEU A 32 7.09 14.91 9.29
N LEU A 33 8.02 15.85 9.28
CA LEU A 33 9.47 15.58 9.36
C LEU A 33 9.91 15.04 10.72
N SER A 34 9.21 15.39 11.80
CA SER A 34 9.45 14.85 13.15
C SER A 34 8.91 13.41 13.26
N LEU A 35 7.74 13.12 12.67
CA LEU A 35 7.14 11.77 12.61
C LEU A 35 7.97 10.80 11.77
N MET A 36 8.60 11.26 10.69
CA MET A 36 9.53 10.44 9.90
C MET A 36 10.84 10.12 10.63
N LYS A 37 11.18 10.81 11.71
CA LYS A 37 12.37 10.52 12.53
C LYS A 37 12.16 9.42 13.57
N SER A 38 10.94 9.01 13.87
CA SER A 38 10.63 7.95 14.86
C SER A 38 10.43 6.56 14.24
N VAL A 39 10.32 6.45 12.92
CA VAL A 39 10.38 5.14 12.25
C VAL A 39 11.86 4.79 12.11
N PHE A 40 12.35 3.86 12.92
CA PHE A 40 13.71 3.33 12.91
C PHE A 40 14.19 3.13 11.47
N PRO A 41 15.25 3.80 11.01
CA PRO A 41 15.83 3.53 9.70
C PRO A 41 16.34 2.08 9.73
N LEU A 42 15.68 1.23 8.96
CA LEU A 42 16.06 -0.16 8.78
C LEU A 42 17.37 -0.18 7.99
N GLN A 43 18.46 -0.40 8.70
CA GLN A 43 19.76 -0.57 8.09
C GLN A 43 19.80 -1.88 7.30
N VAL A 44 19.94 -1.80 5.99
CA VAL A 44 20.00 -2.94 5.07
C VAL A 44 21.38 -2.95 4.39
N TYR A 45 21.97 -4.12 4.27
CA TYR A 45 23.25 -4.35 3.58
C TYR A 45 22.97 -5.00 2.24
N LYS A 46 23.53 -4.45 1.17
CA LYS A 46 23.55 -5.04 -0.16
C LYS A 46 24.75 -5.98 -0.24
N VAL A 47 24.49 -7.25 -0.45
CA VAL A 47 25.51 -8.30 -0.64
C VAL A 47 25.56 -8.59 -2.13
N VAL A 48 26.66 -8.26 -2.78
CA VAL A 48 26.91 -8.57 -4.20
C VAL A 48 27.66 -9.89 -4.27
N VAL A 49 27.12 -10.85 -5.00
CA VAL A 49 27.66 -12.21 -5.16
C VAL A 49 28.08 -12.40 -6.61
N ASN A 50 29.32 -12.81 -6.82
CA ASN A 50 29.85 -13.21 -8.13
C ASN A 50 30.28 -14.67 -8.06
N PHE A 51 29.73 -15.49 -8.94
CA PHE A 51 29.98 -16.92 -9.00
C PHE A 51 30.13 -17.35 -10.46
N GLY A 52 31.34 -17.71 -10.88
CA GLY A 52 31.68 -17.90 -12.28
C GLY A 52 31.47 -16.62 -13.08
N ASP A 53 30.73 -16.70 -14.18
CA ASP A 53 30.37 -15.57 -15.04
C ASP A 53 29.06 -14.90 -14.61
N GLN A 54 28.45 -15.35 -13.52
CA GLN A 54 27.19 -14.80 -13.00
C GLN A 54 27.43 -13.83 -11.86
N SER A 55 26.66 -12.74 -11.84
CA SER A 55 26.67 -11.75 -10.77
C SER A 55 25.25 -11.34 -10.41
N TRP A 56 24.93 -11.37 -9.12
CA TRP A 56 23.65 -10.88 -8.58
C TRP A 56 23.87 -10.21 -7.24
N PHE A 57 22.83 -9.59 -6.70
CA PHE A 57 22.88 -9.03 -5.36
C PHE A 57 21.63 -9.40 -4.56
N ILE A 58 21.79 -9.45 -3.25
CA ILE A 58 20.74 -9.70 -2.28
C ILE A 58 20.80 -8.64 -1.19
N PHE A 59 19.66 -8.38 -0.55
CA PHE A 59 19.61 -7.49 0.60
C PHE A 59 19.42 -8.28 1.88
N ARG A 60 20.23 -7.97 2.90
CA ARG A 60 20.19 -8.63 4.21
C ARG A 60 20.24 -7.60 5.33
N ARG A 61 19.42 -7.82 6.37
CA ARG A 61 19.44 -7.02 7.60
C ARG A 61 20.44 -7.62 8.58
N TYR A 62 20.97 -6.83 9.49
CA TYR A 62 21.88 -7.32 10.53
C TYR A 62 21.34 -8.56 11.27
N ASN A 63 20.02 -8.60 11.57
CA ASN A 63 19.42 -9.75 12.24
C ASN A 63 19.48 -11.05 11.42
N GLU A 64 19.54 -10.99 10.10
CA GLU A 64 19.69 -12.18 9.24
C GLU A 64 21.10 -12.72 9.31
N PHE A 65 22.11 -11.84 9.32
CA PHE A 65 23.51 -12.22 9.58
C PHE A 65 23.66 -12.85 10.97
N HIS A 66 23.04 -12.27 11.98
CA HIS A 66 23.07 -12.79 13.34
C HIS A 66 22.40 -14.17 13.43
N SER A 67 21.26 -14.36 12.77
CA SER A 67 20.56 -15.66 12.72
C SER A 67 21.40 -16.73 12.04
N LEU A 68 22.07 -16.39 10.93
CA LEU A 68 22.99 -17.29 10.24
C LEU A 68 24.17 -17.66 11.15
N HIS A 69 24.82 -16.66 11.78
CA HIS A 69 25.94 -16.87 12.71
C HIS A 69 25.56 -17.82 13.86
N GLU A 70 24.39 -17.63 14.49
CA GLU A 70 23.95 -18.50 15.59
C GLU A 70 23.68 -19.95 15.13
N LYS A 71 23.21 -20.15 13.90
CA LYS A 71 23.06 -21.48 13.31
C LYS A 71 24.41 -22.13 13.03
N LEU A 72 25.32 -21.39 12.43
CA LEU A 72 26.66 -21.90 12.09
C LEU A 72 27.48 -22.22 13.34
N LYS A 73 27.39 -21.41 14.39
CA LYS A 73 28.04 -21.66 15.69
C LYS A 73 27.58 -22.96 16.34
N LYS A 74 26.33 -23.37 16.14
CA LYS A 74 25.81 -24.66 16.63
C LYS A 74 26.28 -25.84 15.76
N LEU A 75 26.39 -25.65 14.44
CA LEU A 75 26.78 -26.70 13.49
C LEU A 75 28.31 -26.91 13.43
N PHE A 76 29.07 -25.84 13.64
CA PHE A 76 30.53 -25.81 13.59
C PHE A 76 31.12 -25.01 14.75
N PRO A 77 31.15 -25.55 15.97
CA PRO A 77 31.67 -24.85 17.15
C PRO A 77 33.17 -24.50 17.06
N GLU A 78 33.93 -25.25 16.27
CA GLU A 78 35.34 -25.02 16.05
C GLU A 78 35.66 -23.86 15.08
N ALA A 79 34.67 -23.42 14.27
CA ALA A 79 34.84 -22.27 13.40
C ALA A 79 34.72 -20.99 14.20
N SER A 80 35.86 -20.30 14.42
CA SER A 80 35.91 -19.03 15.16
C SER A 80 35.36 -17.87 14.34
N LEU A 81 34.06 -17.95 13.94
CA LEU A 81 33.38 -16.91 13.18
C LEU A 81 33.10 -15.67 14.04
N ARG A 82 33.55 -14.50 13.60
CA ARG A 82 33.35 -13.24 14.30
C ARG A 82 32.25 -12.43 13.65
N LEU A 83 31.23 -12.05 14.42
CA LEU A 83 30.17 -11.16 13.98
C LEU A 83 30.21 -9.85 14.80
N PRO A 84 30.06 -8.66 14.17
CA PRO A 84 29.97 -7.39 14.89
C PRO A 84 28.84 -7.40 15.93
N GLY A 85 29.09 -6.83 17.11
CA GLY A 85 28.13 -6.85 18.21
C GLY A 85 26.84 -6.03 17.94
N LYS A 86 25.74 -6.39 18.63
CA LYS A 86 24.54 -5.58 18.70
C LYS A 86 24.77 -4.36 19.57
N LYS A 87 24.49 -3.15 19.06
CA LYS A 87 24.41 -1.92 19.85
C LYS A 87 22.93 -1.56 20.05
N ILE A 88 22.54 -1.28 21.30
CA ILE A 88 21.16 -0.96 21.64
C ILE A 88 20.85 0.54 21.37
N PHE A 89 21.86 1.41 21.51
CA PHE A 89 21.78 2.86 21.26
C PHE A 89 22.88 3.30 20.29
N GLY A 90 22.58 4.29 19.43
CA GLY A 90 23.56 4.86 18.51
C GLY A 90 23.79 4.04 17.23
N ASN A 91 22.82 3.25 16.78
CA ASN A 91 22.89 2.45 15.55
C ASN A 91 22.95 3.26 14.25
N LEU A 92 22.82 4.60 14.34
CA LEU A 92 22.81 5.54 13.20
C LEU A 92 24.08 6.36 13.09
N ASP A 93 25.06 6.13 13.97
CA ASP A 93 26.36 6.75 13.88
C ASP A 93 27.08 6.28 12.60
N PRO A 94 27.49 7.19 11.69
CA PRO A 94 28.15 6.83 10.45
C PRO A 94 29.40 5.96 10.64
N ASP A 95 30.21 6.25 11.65
CA ASP A 95 31.42 5.50 11.93
C ASP A 95 31.10 4.08 12.43
N PHE A 96 30.06 3.94 13.25
CA PHE A 96 29.58 2.63 13.68
C PHE A 96 28.97 1.81 12.54
N ILE A 97 28.26 2.45 11.62
CA ILE A 97 27.69 1.81 10.42
C ILE A 97 28.82 1.29 9.54
N GLN A 98 29.84 2.10 9.31
CA GLN A 98 31.00 1.71 8.51
C GLN A 98 31.75 0.54 9.16
N GLN A 99 32.05 0.63 10.45
CA GLN A 99 32.74 -0.42 11.20
C GLN A 99 31.93 -1.74 11.22
N ARG A 100 30.59 -1.64 11.35
CA ARG A 100 29.72 -2.83 11.27
C ARG A 100 29.72 -3.43 9.87
N ARG A 101 29.69 -2.61 8.81
CA ARG A 101 29.79 -3.07 7.43
C ARG A 101 31.07 -3.86 7.21
N GLU A 102 32.20 -3.31 7.63
CA GLU A 102 33.50 -3.97 7.49
C GLU A 102 33.54 -5.30 8.24
N GLY A 103 33.00 -5.36 9.46
CA GLY A 103 32.93 -6.60 10.22
C GLY A 103 31.98 -7.64 9.61
N LEU A 104 30.88 -7.22 8.95
CA LEU A 104 29.98 -8.11 8.22
C LEU A 104 30.60 -8.60 6.91
N ASP A 105 31.40 -7.76 6.25
CA ASP A 105 32.14 -8.15 5.05
C ASP A 105 33.18 -9.22 5.38
N ILE A 106 33.98 -9.03 6.44
CA ILE A 106 34.93 -10.04 6.95
C ILE A 106 34.21 -11.37 7.24
N PHE A 107 33.04 -11.30 7.93
CA PHE A 107 32.23 -12.48 8.23
C PHE A 107 31.83 -13.25 6.95
N ILE A 108 31.37 -12.55 5.91
CA ILE A 108 31.02 -13.18 4.63
C ILE A 108 32.27 -13.78 3.98
N GLN A 109 33.40 -13.07 3.96
CA GLN A 109 34.64 -13.57 3.37
C GLN A 109 35.08 -14.85 4.07
N GLU A 110 34.98 -14.93 5.39
CA GLU A 110 35.27 -16.16 6.15
C GLU A 110 34.35 -17.31 5.74
N LEU A 111 33.07 -17.05 5.51
CA LEU A 111 32.09 -18.07 5.08
C LEU A 111 32.40 -18.65 3.70
N ILE A 112 32.73 -17.78 2.74
CA ILE A 112 32.95 -18.22 1.34
C ILE A 112 34.31 -18.83 1.12
N THR A 113 35.34 -18.43 1.88
CA THR A 113 36.70 -18.99 1.78
C THR A 113 36.86 -20.31 2.53
N HIS A 114 35.98 -20.61 3.49
CA HIS A 114 36.06 -21.86 4.23
C HIS A 114 35.41 -23.02 3.45
N PRO A 115 36.17 -24.09 3.10
CA PRO A 115 35.71 -25.12 2.17
C PRO A 115 34.43 -25.87 2.59
N LYS A 116 34.21 -26.04 3.89
CA LYS A 116 33.01 -26.71 4.42
C LYS A 116 31.84 -25.75 4.60
N LEU A 117 32.08 -24.52 5.04
CA LEU A 117 31.01 -23.56 5.32
C LEU A 117 30.33 -23.05 4.03
N SER A 118 31.10 -22.82 2.97
CA SER A 118 30.59 -22.39 1.66
C SER A 118 29.62 -23.39 1.02
N GLN A 119 29.69 -24.66 1.38
CA GLN A 119 28.82 -25.72 0.86
C GLN A 119 27.58 -25.99 1.71
N LEU A 120 27.45 -25.34 2.88
CA LEU A 120 26.29 -25.55 3.75
C LEU A 120 25.01 -25.00 3.13
N PRO A 121 23.90 -25.73 3.24
CA PRO A 121 22.60 -25.26 2.73
C PRO A 121 22.18 -23.88 3.29
N GLU A 122 22.52 -23.60 4.55
CA GLU A 122 22.23 -22.34 5.22
C GLU A 122 23.00 -21.16 4.60
N VAL A 123 24.27 -21.35 4.25
CA VAL A 123 25.12 -20.33 3.60
C VAL A 123 24.70 -20.17 2.14
N ARG A 124 24.43 -21.25 1.43
CA ARG A 124 23.96 -21.25 0.06
C ARG A 124 22.61 -20.53 -0.06
N ALA A 125 21.66 -20.83 0.83
CA ALA A 125 20.36 -20.15 0.90
C ALA A 125 20.50 -18.67 1.28
N PHE A 126 21.41 -18.32 2.19
CA PHE A 126 21.69 -16.93 2.58
C PHE A 126 22.22 -16.11 1.41
N LEU A 127 23.09 -16.68 0.58
CA LEU A 127 23.69 -16.06 -0.60
C LEU A 127 22.85 -16.24 -1.88
N ASN A 128 21.73 -17.00 -1.80
CA ASN A 128 20.84 -17.32 -2.91
C ASN A 128 21.53 -18.07 -4.06
N LEU A 129 22.46 -18.98 -3.72
CA LEU A 129 23.24 -19.75 -4.68
C LEU A 129 22.44 -20.84 -5.41
N ASP A 130 21.37 -21.36 -4.81
CA ASP A 130 20.58 -22.48 -5.31
C ASP A 130 19.29 -22.03 -6.04
N ASN A 131 19.18 -20.76 -6.42
CA ASN A 131 18.01 -20.27 -7.13
C ASN A 131 18.09 -20.71 -8.62
N PRO A 132 17.10 -21.48 -9.14
CA PRO A 132 17.12 -21.96 -10.54
C PRO A 132 17.17 -20.85 -11.59
N ARG A 133 16.87 -19.61 -11.23
CA ARG A 133 17.00 -18.43 -12.12
C ARG A 133 18.46 -18.01 -12.38
N ASN A 134 19.40 -18.49 -11.59
CA ASN A 134 20.84 -18.22 -11.78
C ASN A 134 21.49 -19.18 -12.79
N VAL A 135 20.74 -20.18 -13.31
CA VAL A 135 21.26 -21.24 -14.20
C VAL A 135 20.78 -21.07 -15.65
N GLN A 136 19.94 -20.05 -15.95
CA GLN A 136 19.31 -19.90 -17.24
C GLN A 136 19.61 -18.55 -17.91
N ASP A 137 20.88 -18.27 -18.20
CA ASP A 137 21.29 -17.29 -19.23
C ASP A 137 22.67 -17.67 -19.80
N SER A 138 22.80 -18.90 -20.21
CA SER A 138 23.86 -19.28 -21.17
C SER A 138 23.40 -20.48 -21.96
N VAL A 139 23.53 -20.37 -23.26
CA VAL A 139 23.45 -21.36 -24.35
C VAL A 139 22.27 -21.09 -25.28
N ASP A 140 22.55 -20.31 -26.30
CA ASP A 140 23.07 -20.73 -27.61
C ASP A 140 22.06 -21.43 -28.52
N ASN A 141 21.85 -20.77 -29.61
CA ASN A 141 21.66 -21.32 -30.95
C ASN A 141 21.93 -22.81 -31.08
N PHE A 142 20.95 -23.55 -31.47
CA PHE A 142 21.12 -24.62 -32.44
C PHE A 142 19.88 -24.74 -33.33
N ASP A 143 20.21 -24.70 -34.56
CA ASP A 143 19.64 -24.86 -35.85
C ASP A 143 18.75 -26.12 -36.00
N ASP A 144 17.74 -25.89 -36.79
CA ASP A 144 17.06 -26.68 -37.81
C ASP A 144 16.98 -28.23 -37.74
N SER A 145 15.77 -28.57 -38.14
CA SER A 145 15.38 -29.65 -39.05
C SER A 145 14.78 -30.92 -38.47
N GLU A 146 13.71 -31.22 -39.12
CA GLU A 146 13.01 -32.46 -39.48
C GLU A 146 11.70 -32.74 -38.71
N ALA A 147 10.60 -32.40 -39.29
CA ALA A 147 9.82 -33.05 -40.34
C ALA A 147 8.81 -34.09 -39.87
N MET A 148 7.55 -33.80 -40.24
CA MET A 148 6.47 -34.70 -40.61
C MET A 148 5.58 -35.34 -39.51
N ASN A 149 4.34 -34.98 -39.40
CA ASN A 149 3.19 -35.48 -40.16
C ASN A 149 1.85 -34.93 -39.70
N GLY A 150 1.15 -34.43 -40.60
CA GLY A 150 -0.15 -34.06 -40.94
C GLY A 150 -1.35 -34.51 -40.10
N ARG A 151 -2.19 -33.52 -39.82
CA ARG A 151 -3.64 -33.62 -40.00
C ARG A 151 -4.21 -32.24 -40.28
N ASP A 152 -4.83 -32.07 -41.43
CA ASP A 152 -5.60 -30.91 -41.82
C ASP A 152 -6.67 -30.56 -40.80
N VAL A 153 -6.57 -29.41 -40.17
CA VAL A 153 -7.71 -28.72 -39.64
C VAL A 153 -7.58 -27.26 -40.14
N ASN A 154 -8.51 -26.88 -41.02
CA ASN A 154 -8.62 -25.51 -41.48
C ASN A 154 -8.59 -24.51 -40.32
N PRO A 155 -7.63 -23.57 -40.23
CA PRO A 155 -7.71 -22.49 -39.30
C PRO A 155 -8.77 -21.52 -39.81
N VAL A 156 -9.88 -21.41 -39.07
CA VAL A 156 -10.77 -20.26 -39.20
C VAL A 156 -9.93 -19.04 -38.82
N ASN A 157 -9.64 -18.24 -39.80
CA ASN A 157 -8.93 -16.97 -39.66
C ASN A 157 -9.85 -16.00 -38.91
N LEU A 158 -9.86 -16.08 -37.58
CA LEU A 158 -10.35 -15.02 -36.70
C LEU A 158 -9.30 -13.92 -36.82
N GLY A 159 -9.61 -12.85 -37.53
CA GLY A 159 -8.76 -11.67 -37.68
C GLY A 159 -8.15 -11.22 -36.35
N PRO A 160 -7.02 -10.49 -36.35
CA PRO A 160 -6.33 -10.13 -35.12
C PRO A 160 -7.29 -9.40 -34.20
N SER A 161 -7.64 -10.00 -33.06
CA SER A 161 -8.28 -9.28 -31.99
C SER A 161 -7.26 -8.27 -31.51
N GLU A 162 -7.40 -7.01 -31.92
CA GLU A 162 -6.61 -5.91 -31.37
C GLU A 162 -6.89 -5.88 -29.86
N LYS A 163 -5.95 -6.40 -29.08
CA LYS A 163 -5.95 -6.15 -27.63
C LYS A 163 -5.85 -4.64 -27.46
N LYS A 164 -6.95 -3.98 -27.12
CA LYS A 164 -6.97 -2.55 -26.82
C LYS A 164 -5.91 -2.30 -25.75
N THR A 165 -4.77 -1.71 -26.12
CA THR A 165 -3.72 -1.31 -25.19
C THR A 165 -3.97 0.14 -24.82
N VAL A 166 -4.22 0.41 -23.53
CA VAL A 166 -4.39 1.77 -23.01
C VAL A 166 -3.03 2.37 -22.68
N LYS A 167 -2.81 3.61 -23.08
CA LYS A 167 -1.54 4.34 -22.92
C LYS A 167 -1.77 5.80 -22.48
N PRO A 168 -0.76 6.49 -21.92
CA PRO A 168 -0.92 7.85 -21.42
C PRO A 168 -1.43 8.85 -22.49
N SER A 169 -1.10 8.64 -23.78
CA SER A 169 -1.53 9.50 -24.89
C SER A 169 -3.04 9.45 -25.16
N ASP A 170 -3.75 8.45 -24.66
CA ASP A 170 -5.21 8.31 -24.81
C ASP A 170 -5.97 9.25 -23.87
N PHE A 171 -5.25 9.88 -22.93
CA PHE A 171 -5.80 10.81 -21.97
C PHE A 171 -5.27 12.23 -22.18
N GLU A 172 -6.15 13.20 -21.92
CA GLU A 172 -5.82 14.60 -21.73
C GLU A 172 -5.74 14.87 -20.22
N PHE A 173 -4.53 15.14 -19.71
CA PHE A 173 -4.33 15.44 -18.29
C PHE A 173 -4.63 16.91 -18.01
N LEU A 174 -5.64 17.18 -17.20
CA LEU A 174 -6.21 18.51 -17.00
C LEU A 174 -5.61 19.26 -15.82
N LYS A 175 -5.58 18.63 -14.63
CA LYS A 175 -5.15 19.23 -13.37
C LYS A 175 -4.52 18.21 -12.43
N VAL A 176 -3.64 18.67 -11.54
CA VAL A 176 -3.24 17.91 -10.36
C VAL A 176 -4.34 18.09 -9.31
N ILE A 177 -4.88 16.98 -8.78
CA ILE A 177 -5.94 16.96 -7.77
C ILE A 177 -5.53 16.33 -6.45
N GLY A 178 -4.34 15.72 -6.39
CA GLY A 178 -3.80 15.13 -5.17
C GLY A 178 -2.33 14.74 -5.32
N LYS A 179 -1.68 14.55 -4.17
CA LYS A 179 -0.30 14.07 -4.07
C LYS A 179 -0.22 12.94 -3.07
N GLY A 180 0.49 11.88 -3.44
CA GLY A 180 0.80 10.76 -2.55
C GLY A 180 2.30 10.54 -2.42
N SER A 181 2.66 9.56 -1.59
CA SER A 181 4.05 9.23 -1.27
C SER A 181 4.91 8.83 -2.47
N PHE A 182 4.29 8.28 -3.52
CA PHE A 182 4.98 7.75 -4.70
C PHE A 182 4.67 8.51 -5.98
N GLY A 183 3.75 9.49 -5.94
CA GLY A 183 3.33 10.19 -7.14
C GLY A 183 2.21 11.20 -6.94
N LYS A 184 1.40 11.37 -7.98
CA LYS A 184 0.33 12.36 -8.02
C LYS A 184 -0.96 11.74 -8.52
N VAL A 185 -2.08 12.34 -8.12
CA VAL A 185 -3.39 12.07 -8.71
C VAL A 185 -3.76 13.22 -9.64
N LEU A 186 -4.16 12.91 -10.85
CA LEU A 186 -4.47 13.86 -11.90
C LEU A 186 -5.90 13.68 -12.37
N LEU A 187 -6.60 14.79 -12.54
CA LEU A 187 -7.83 14.83 -13.31
C LEU A 187 -7.49 14.67 -14.78
N ALA A 188 -8.12 13.73 -15.44
CA ALA A 188 -7.88 13.47 -16.86
C ALA A 188 -9.17 13.16 -17.61
N ARG A 189 -9.19 13.48 -18.91
CA ARG A 189 -10.27 13.14 -19.83
C ARG A 189 -9.79 12.09 -20.81
N ASN A 190 -10.56 11.02 -21.02
CA ASN A 190 -10.34 10.09 -22.13
C ASN A 190 -10.67 10.81 -23.43
N LYS A 191 -9.72 10.85 -24.36
CA LYS A 191 -9.86 11.60 -25.62
C LYS A 191 -10.90 11.01 -26.58
N ASN A 192 -11.11 9.68 -26.50
CA ASN A 192 -12.03 8.98 -27.38
C ASN A 192 -13.48 9.02 -26.86
N GLU A 193 -13.64 8.84 -25.54
CA GLU A 193 -14.95 8.67 -24.90
C GLU A 193 -15.45 9.97 -24.24
N GLY A 194 -14.55 10.92 -23.98
CA GLY A 194 -14.86 12.17 -23.27
C GLY A 194 -15.04 12.01 -21.75
N ASN A 195 -15.01 10.78 -21.23
CA ASN A 195 -15.19 10.48 -19.82
C ASN A 195 -14.07 11.06 -18.96
N ILE A 196 -14.43 11.49 -17.74
CA ILE A 196 -13.51 12.08 -16.77
C ILE A 196 -13.11 11.02 -15.75
N TYR A 197 -11.80 10.94 -15.45
CA TYR A 197 -11.20 9.99 -14.54
C TYR A 197 -10.23 10.67 -13.57
N ALA A 198 -10.00 10.05 -12.43
CA ALA A 198 -8.85 10.32 -11.57
C ALA A 198 -7.73 9.33 -11.92
N ILE A 199 -6.58 9.83 -12.37
CA ILE A 199 -5.44 8.97 -12.71
C ILE A 199 -4.35 9.13 -11.65
N LYS A 200 -4.16 8.05 -10.84
CA LYS A 200 -3.06 7.94 -9.87
C LYS A 200 -1.81 7.50 -10.63
N VAL A 201 -0.80 8.38 -10.68
CA VAL A 201 0.46 8.17 -11.40
C VAL A 201 1.58 7.99 -10.40
N LEU A 202 2.22 6.84 -10.40
CA LEU A 202 3.24 6.45 -9.44
C LEU A 202 4.59 6.26 -10.13
N GLN A 203 5.68 6.68 -9.47
CA GLN A 203 7.05 6.51 -9.93
C GLN A 203 7.59 5.13 -9.54
N LYS A 204 7.90 4.25 -10.50
CA LYS A 204 8.45 2.91 -10.24
C LYS A 204 9.71 2.97 -9.35
N GLN A 205 10.62 3.89 -9.63
CA GLN A 205 11.84 4.07 -8.85
C GLN A 205 11.56 4.41 -7.37
N ALA A 206 10.55 5.24 -7.09
CA ALA A 206 10.19 5.60 -5.71
C ALA A 206 9.60 4.41 -4.96
N ILE A 207 8.78 3.59 -5.63
CA ILE A 207 8.18 2.36 -5.09
C ILE A 207 9.27 1.34 -4.77
N MET A 208 10.20 1.10 -5.71
CA MET A 208 11.30 0.16 -5.52
C MET A 208 12.23 0.58 -4.38
N LYS A 209 12.61 1.86 -4.31
CA LYS A 209 13.46 2.40 -3.23
C LYS A 209 12.87 2.19 -1.84
N ARG A 210 11.54 2.17 -1.71
CA ARG A 210 10.85 1.94 -0.43
C ARG A 210 10.38 0.50 -0.23
N ASN A 211 10.69 -0.39 -1.17
CA ASN A 211 10.29 -1.81 -1.16
C ASN A 211 8.75 -2.01 -1.06
N GLU A 212 7.99 -1.15 -1.76
CA GLU A 212 6.52 -1.10 -1.72
C GLU A 212 5.85 -1.81 -2.90
N VAL A 213 6.60 -2.54 -3.73
CA VAL A 213 6.08 -3.23 -4.93
C VAL A 213 4.91 -4.16 -4.57
N LYS A 214 5.04 -4.92 -3.48
CA LYS A 214 3.99 -5.85 -3.03
C LYS A 214 2.70 -5.13 -2.64
N HIS A 215 2.80 -3.98 -1.99
CA HIS A 215 1.63 -3.18 -1.59
C HIS A 215 0.92 -2.62 -2.80
N ILE A 216 1.66 -2.10 -3.79
CA ILE A 216 1.06 -1.58 -5.04
C ILE A 216 0.40 -2.69 -5.85
N MET A 217 1.01 -3.88 -5.93
CA MET A 217 0.40 -5.02 -6.61
C MET A 217 -0.84 -5.53 -5.86
N SER A 218 -0.83 -5.52 -4.52
CA SER A 218 -2.00 -5.84 -3.70
C SER A 218 -3.12 -4.81 -3.91
N GLU A 219 -2.82 -3.51 -3.89
CA GLU A 219 -3.79 -2.45 -4.20
C GLU A 219 -4.49 -2.71 -5.55
N ARG A 220 -3.70 -3.00 -6.58
CA ARG A 220 -4.22 -3.32 -7.92
C ARG A 220 -5.13 -4.56 -7.90
N ASN A 221 -4.73 -5.62 -7.20
CA ASN A 221 -5.51 -6.87 -7.14
C ASN A 221 -6.83 -6.68 -6.38
N VAL A 222 -6.82 -5.94 -5.28
CA VAL A 222 -8.03 -5.57 -4.53
C VAL A 222 -8.97 -4.76 -5.41
N LEU A 223 -8.46 -3.74 -6.10
CA LEU A 223 -9.26 -2.92 -7.02
C LEU A 223 -9.89 -3.73 -8.15
N LEU A 224 -9.22 -4.76 -8.66
CA LEU A 224 -9.77 -5.65 -9.68
C LEU A 224 -10.90 -6.55 -9.15
N LYS A 225 -10.77 -7.04 -7.93
CA LYS A 225 -11.81 -7.86 -7.28
C LYS A 225 -13.04 -7.04 -6.91
N ASN A 226 -12.84 -5.73 -6.73
CA ASN A 226 -13.82 -4.79 -6.20
C ASN A 226 -14.74 -4.19 -7.27
N VAL A 227 -15.03 -4.89 -8.33
CA VAL A 227 -15.60 -4.33 -9.55
C VAL A 227 -16.99 -3.66 -9.38
N LYS A 228 -17.77 -3.91 -8.31
CA LYS A 228 -19.20 -3.48 -8.29
C LYS A 228 -19.78 -3.10 -6.92
N HIS A 229 -19.05 -2.41 -6.04
CA HIS A 229 -19.68 -1.89 -4.82
C HIS A 229 -19.93 -0.37 -4.91
N PRO A 230 -21.12 0.16 -4.60
CA PRO A 230 -21.47 1.57 -4.80
C PRO A 230 -20.64 2.57 -4.00
N PHE A 231 -20.02 2.13 -2.89
CA PHE A 231 -19.24 2.97 -1.99
C PHE A 231 -17.73 2.67 -1.99
N LEU A 232 -17.24 1.96 -3.00
CA LEU A 232 -15.82 1.70 -3.22
C LEU A 232 -15.39 2.29 -4.56
N VAL A 233 -14.20 2.89 -4.62
CA VAL A 233 -13.67 3.43 -5.88
C VAL A 233 -13.43 2.31 -6.88
N GLY A 234 -13.91 2.49 -8.12
CA GLY A 234 -13.74 1.55 -9.22
C GLY A 234 -12.43 1.76 -9.97
N LEU A 235 -11.83 0.67 -10.46
CA LEU A 235 -10.70 0.66 -11.37
C LEU A 235 -11.18 0.43 -12.80
N HIS A 236 -10.98 1.40 -13.68
CA HIS A 236 -11.29 1.27 -15.11
C HIS A 236 -10.15 0.65 -15.90
N TYR A 237 -8.93 1.14 -15.68
CA TYR A 237 -7.73 0.63 -16.35
C TYR A 237 -6.54 0.71 -15.40
N SER A 238 -5.58 -0.20 -15.58
CA SER A 238 -4.22 0.01 -15.09
C SER A 238 -3.22 -0.28 -16.20
N PHE A 239 -2.21 0.57 -16.33
CA PHE A 239 -1.16 0.41 -17.34
C PHE A 239 0.15 0.99 -16.85
N GLN A 240 1.23 0.70 -17.55
CA GLN A 240 2.57 1.12 -17.14
C GLN A 240 3.39 1.62 -18.32
N THR A 241 4.33 2.51 -18.02
CA THR A 241 5.44 2.90 -18.88
C THR A 241 6.75 2.39 -18.28
N ALA A 242 7.87 2.62 -18.96
CA ALA A 242 9.19 2.23 -18.43
C ALA A 242 9.45 2.77 -17.00
N ASP A 243 8.95 3.96 -16.66
CA ASP A 243 9.25 4.67 -15.41
C ASP A 243 8.05 4.86 -14.47
N LYS A 244 6.81 4.61 -14.92
CA LYS A 244 5.58 4.92 -14.16
C LYS A 244 4.53 3.83 -14.22
N LEU A 245 3.69 3.80 -13.18
CA LEU A 245 2.45 3.04 -13.09
C LEU A 245 1.27 4.01 -13.11
N TYR A 246 0.17 3.59 -13.72
CA TYR A 246 -1.06 4.38 -13.86
C TYR A 246 -2.26 3.55 -13.42
N PHE A 247 -3.02 4.06 -12.44
CA PHE A 247 -4.35 3.56 -12.10
C PHE A 247 -5.38 4.58 -12.61
N VAL A 248 -6.28 4.17 -13.47
CA VAL A 248 -7.41 4.99 -13.93
C VAL A 248 -8.63 4.62 -13.10
N LEU A 249 -9.04 5.54 -12.24
CA LEU A 249 -10.04 5.35 -11.20
C LEU A 249 -11.24 6.24 -11.44
N ASP A 250 -12.36 5.95 -10.77
CA ASP A 250 -13.50 6.85 -10.67
C ASP A 250 -13.05 8.23 -10.21
N TYR A 251 -13.59 9.26 -10.85
CA TYR A 251 -13.40 10.63 -10.41
C TYR A 251 -14.53 11.05 -9.47
N VAL A 252 -14.16 11.38 -8.24
CA VAL A 252 -15.07 11.76 -7.16
C VAL A 252 -14.71 13.18 -6.71
N ASN A 253 -15.64 14.13 -6.76
CA ASN A 253 -15.33 15.55 -6.62
C ASN A 253 -16.13 16.32 -5.54
N GLY A 254 -16.81 15.63 -4.64
CA GLY A 254 -17.46 16.26 -3.48
C GLY A 254 -16.50 16.57 -2.32
N GLY A 255 -15.21 16.21 -2.45
CA GLY A 255 -14.14 16.46 -1.46
C GLY A 255 -13.96 15.33 -0.46
N GLU A 256 -12.83 15.39 0.26
CA GLU A 256 -12.53 14.46 1.35
C GLU A 256 -13.44 14.71 2.55
N MET A 257 -13.88 13.64 3.23
CA MET A 257 -14.62 13.76 4.49
C MET A 257 -13.83 14.56 5.53
N PHE A 258 -12.52 14.37 5.58
CA PHE A 258 -11.62 15.12 6.44
C PHE A 258 -11.74 16.64 6.23
N PHE A 259 -11.75 17.11 4.99
CA PHE A 259 -11.91 18.53 4.66
C PHE A 259 -13.23 19.09 5.21
N HIS A 260 -14.34 18.36 5.02
CA HIS A 260 -15.65 18.77 5.53
C HIS A 260 -15.69 18.76 7.07
N LEU A 261 -15.10 17.74 7.70
CA LEU A 261 -15.08 17.60 9.15
C LEU A 261 -14.23 18.70 9.81
N GLN A 262 -13.08 19.04 9.24
CA GLN A 262 -12.27 20.17 9.74
C GLN A 262 -13.02 21.50 9.68
N ARG A 263 -13.77 21.75 8.60
CA ARG A 263 -14.52 22.98 8.41
C ARG A 263 -15.70 23.09 9.36
N GLU A 264 -16.44 22.00 9.55
CA GLU A 264 -17.68 21.96 10.33
C GLU A 264 -17.45 21.55 11.79
N ARG A 265 -16.27 21.05 12.12
CA ARG A 265 -15.78 20.53 13.41
C ARG A 265 -16.44 19.22 13.85
N TYR A 266 -17.71 18.99 13.61
CA TYR A 266 -18.43 17.73 13.82
C TYR A 266 -19.67 17.70 12.93
N PHE A 267 -20.19 16.50 12.70
CA PHE A 267 -21.42 16.32 11.93
C PHE A 267 -22.61 16.04 12.85
N PRO A 268 -23.83 16.46 12.46
CA PRO A 268 -25.06 16.00 13.10
C PRO A 268 -25.13 14.46 13.09
N GLU A 269 -25.74 13.88 14.13
CA GLU A 269 -25.82 12.42 14.30
C GLU A 269 -26.43 11.70 13.09
N GLN A 270 -27.48 12.27 12.47
CA GLN A 270 -28.10 11.68 11.28
C GLN A 270 -27.15 11.59 10.08
N ARG A 271 -26.30 12.61 9.90
CA ARG A 271 -25.27 12.59 8.85
C ARG A 271 -24.17 11.58 9.16
N ALA A 272 -23.72 11.51 10.41
CA ALA A 272 -22.75 10.53 10.86
C ALA A 272 -23.31 9.10 10.70
N LYS A 273 -24.58 8.86 11.05
CA LYS A 273 -25.27 7.57 10.86
C LYS A 273 -25.29 7.15 9.39
N PHE A 274 -25.68 8.06 8.50
CA PHE A 274 -25.77 7.80 7.06
C PHE A 274 -24.40 7.38 6.49
N TYR A 275 -23.37 8.15 6.78
CA TYR A 275 -22.01 7.80 6.31
C TYR A 275 -21.49 6.52 6.96
N ALA A 276 -21.78 6.29 8.23
CA ALA A 276 -21.39 5.06 8.91
C ALA A 276 -22.07 3.83 8.30
N ALA A 277 -23.33 3.94 7.87
CA ALA A 277 -24.01 2.86 7.17
C ALA A 277 -23.37 2.55 5.82
N GLU A 278 -23.05 3.56 5.02
CA GLU A 278 -22.36 3.38 3.73
C GLU A 278 -20.96 2.79 3.91
N MET A 279 -20.19 3.25 4.92
CA MET A 279 -18.87 2.66 5.28
C MET A 279 -19.02 1.20 5.73
N ALA A 280 -19.99 0.90 6.57
CA ALA A 280 -20.23 -0.45 7.08
C ALA A 280 -20.59 -1.42 5.94
N SER A 281 -21.43 -0.99 4.99
CA SER A 281 -21.75 -1.77 3.79
C SER A 281 -20.50 -2.06 2.96
N ALA A 282 -19.68 -1.04 2.68
CA ALA A 282 -18.43 -1.18 1.91
C ALA A 282 -17.44 -2.13 2.59
N ILE A 283 -17.23 -1.98 3.90
CA ILE A 283 -16.32 -2.85 4.67
C ILE A 283 -16.85 -4.28 4.72
N GLY A 284 -18.15 -4.46 4.97
CA GLY A 284 -18.79 -5.78 4.97
C GLY A 284 -18.63 -6.51 3.64
N TYR A 285 -18.72 -5.77 2.52
CA TYR A 285 -18.46 -6.32 1.19
C TYR A 285 -16.99 -6.75 1.03
N LEU A 286 -16.02 -5.94 1.43
CA LEU A 286 -14.60 -6.32 1.40
C LEU A 286 -14.33 -7.58 2.25
N HIS A 287 -14.94 -7.65 3.44
CA HIS A 287 -14.83 -8.81 4.32
C HIS A 287 -15.41 -10.08 3.70
N SER A 288 -16.49 -9.97 2.91
CA SER A 288 -17.06 -11.09 2.16
C SER A 288 -16.12 -11.63 1.08
N LEU A 289 -15.20 -10.80 0.58
CA LEU A 289 -14.13 -11.16 -0.35
C LEU A 289 -12.82 -11.58 0.34
N ASN A 290 -12.85 -11.78 1.67
CA ASN A 290 -11.67 -12.07 2.50
C ASN A 290 -10.58 -10.99 2.43
N ILE A 291 -10.99 -9.73 2.36
CA ILE A 291 -10.12 -8.55 2.32
C ILE A 291 -10.34 -7.72 3.59
N ILE A 292 -9.26 -7.44 4.32
CA ILE A 292 -9.25 -6.46 5.42
C ILE A 292 -8.74 -5.13 4.88
N TYR A 293 -9.45 -4.03 5.13
CA TYR A 293 -9.14 -2.71 4.59
C TYR A 293 -7.99 -2.02 5.31
N ARG A 294 -7.99 -1.99 6.65
CA ARG A 294 -6.93 -1.54 7.58
C ARG A 294 -6.57 -0.05 7.60
N ASP A 295 -7.12 0.77 6.74
CA ASP A 295 -6.80 2.22 6.68
C ASP A 295 -8.06 3.10 6.56
N LEU A 296 -9.13 2.73 7.29
CA LEU A 296 -10.33 3.56 7.36
C LEU A 296 -10.04 4.80 8.19
N LYS A 297 -10.14 5.96 7.54
CA LYS A 297 -9.93 7.29 8.11
C LYS A 297 -10.61 8.34 7.24
N PRO A 298 -10.90 9.54 7.76
CA PRO A 298 -11.61 10.58 7.00
C PRO A 298 -10.93 11.05 5.71
N GLU A 299 -9.60 10.92 5.60
CA GLU A 299 -8.83 11.26 4.40
C GLU A 299 -9.05 10.27 3.24
N ASN A 300 -9.36 9.01 3.57
CA ASN A 300 -9.61 7.95 2.59
C ASN A 300 -11.09 7.82 2.20
N ILE A 301 -11.94 8.72 2.68
CA ILE A 301 -13.37 8.77 2.41
C ILE A 301 -13.66 10.02 1.60
N LEU A 302 -14.02 9.86 0.33
CA LEU A 302 -14.43 10.96 -0.55
C LEU A 302 -15.96 11.05 -0.59
N LEU A 303 -16.49 12.24 -0.83
CA LEU A 303 -17.89 12.44 -1.15
C LEU A 303 -18.06 12.57 -2.66
N ASP A 304 -19.08 11.91 -3.21
CA ASP A 304 -19.47 12.14 -4.60
C ASP A 304 -20.27 13.46 -4.72
N SER A 305 -20.63 13.87 -5.95
CA SER A 305 -21.35 15.11 -6.22
C SER A 305 -22.74 15.18 -5.59
N LYS A 306 -23.32 14.04 -5.20
CA LYS A 306 -24.62 13.94 -4.55
C LYS A 306 -24.50 13.89 -3.02
N GLY A 307 -23.33 13.57 -2.48
CA GLY A 307 -23.07 13.46 -1.05
C GLY A 307 -22.97 12.03 -0.52
N HIS A 308 -22.94 11.00 -1.39
CA HIS A 308 -22.61 9.62 -1.01
C HIS A 308 -21.11 9.49 -0.80
N ILE A 309 -20.69 8.54 0.05
CA ILE A 309 -19.26 8.28 0.25
C ILE A 309 -18.68 7.35 -0.82
N THR A 310 -17.38 7.44 -0.99
CA THR A 310 -16.57 6.49 -1.76
C THR A 310 -15.26 6.24 -1.00
N LEU A 311 -15.01 5.00 -0.60
CA LEU A 311 -13.73 4.60 0.00
C LEU A 311 -12.66 4.49 -1.08
N THR A 312 -11.49 5.03 -0.78
CA THR A 312 -10.32 5.06 -1.67
C THR A 312 -9.09 4.50 -0.97
N ASP A 313 -7.97 4.37 -1.69
CA ASP A 313 -6.66 3.93 -1.19
C ASP A 313 -6.65 2.54 -0.53
N PHE A 314 -6.43 1.52 -1.36
CA PHE A 314 -6.34 0.11 -0.95
C PHE A 314 -4.89 -0.36 -0.72
N GLY A 315 -3.94 0.56 -0.62
CA GLY A 315 -2.52 0.25 -0.48
C GLY A 315 -2.16 -0.52 0.79
N LEU A 316 -2.98 -0.44 1.83
CA LEU A 316 -2.79 -1.17 3.08
C LEU A 316 -3.71 -2.41 3.20
N CYS A 317 -4.53 -2.74 2.21
CA CYS A 317 -5.40 -3.91 2.28
C CYS A 317 -4.62 -5.23 2.43
N LYS A 318 -5.25 -6.20 3.08
CA LYS A 318 -4.73 -7.56 3.23
C LYS A 318 -5.72 -8.54 2.67
N GLU A 319 -5.28 -9.31 1.66
CA GLU A 319 -6.08 -10.38 1.03
C GLU A 319 -5.81 -11.74 1.66
N GLY A 320 -6.74 -12.68 1.43
CA GLY A 320 -6.57 -14.09 1.74
C GLY A 320 -6.67 -14.43 3.23
N ILE A 321 -7.39 -13.60 4.01
CA ILE A 321 -7.68 -13.90 5.43
C ILE A 321 -9.00 -14.68 5.50
N GLU A 322 -8.92 -16.00 5.33
CA GLU A 322 -10.07 -16.88 5.37
C GLU A 322 -10.44 -17.26 6.82
N GLY A 323 -11.74 -17.28 7.12
CA GLY A 323 -12.28 -17.73 8.40
C GLY A 323 -11.67 -17.02 9.61
N MET A 324 -10.95 -17.77 10.45
CA MET A 324 -10.23 -17.27 11.63
C MET A 324 -8.78 -16.85 11.32
N GLY A 325 -8.42 -16.66 10.04
CA GLY A 325 -7.07 -16.23 9.64
C GLY A 325 -6.69 -14.87 10.27
N THR A 326 -5.40 -14.71 10.59
CA THR A 326 -4.88 -13.49 11.20
C THR A 326 -3.64 -12.96 10.46
N THR A 327 -3.32 -11.69 10.67
CA THR A 327 -2.10 -11.04 10.18
C THR A 327 -1.39 -10.30 11.32
N ASN A 328 -0.07 -10.05 11.17
CA ASN A 328 0.75 -9.40 12.20
C ASN A 328 1.42 -8.12 11.68
N THR A 329 1.03 -7.63 10.51
CA THR A 329 1.66 -6.44 9.92
C THR A 329 1.27 -5.19 10.70
N PHE A 330 2.24 -4.47 11.24
CA PHE A 330 2.00 -3.17 11.87
C PHE A 330 1.84 -2.10 10.79
N CYS A 331 0.62 -1.68 10.54
CA CYS A 331 0.26 -0.66 9.53
C CYS A 331 -1.04 0.04 9.92
N GLY A 332 -1.27 1.21 9.36
CA GLY A 332 -2.41 2.07 9.60
C GLY A 332 -1.99 3.46 10.09
N THR A 333 -2.96 4.34 10.24
CA THR A 333 -2.79 5.71 10.74
C THR A 333 -2.92 5.71 12.27
N PRO A 334 -1.99 6.31 13.02
CA PRO A 334 -1.88 6.20 14.48
C PRO A 334 -3.18 6.36 15.27
N GLU A 335 -4.01 7.35 14.91
CA GLU A 335 -5.25 7.73 15.59
C GLU A 335 -6.32 6.64 15.52
N TYR A 336 -6.27 5.78 14.50
CA TYR A 336 -7.28 4.77 14.17
C TYR A 336 -6.79 3.34 14.42
N LEU A 337 -5.56 3.16 14.90
CA LEU A 337 -5.01 1.82 15.18
C LEU A 337 -5.78 1.12 16.28
N ALA A 338 -6.16 -0.14 16.01
CA ALA A 338 -6.79 -0.99 17.04
C ALA A 338 -5.78 -1.43 18.11
N PRO A 339 -6.22 -1.67 19.36
CA PRO A 339 -5.33 -2.06 20.47
C PRO A 339 -4.48 -3.30 20.17
N GLU A 340 -5.02 -4.31 19.51
CA GLU A 340 -4.33 -5.54 19.14
C GLU A 340 -3.19 -5.29 18.14
N VAL A 341 -3.36 -4.30 17.24
CA VAL A 341 -2.29 -3.88 16.31
C VAL A 341 -1.16 -3.20 17.07
N LEU A 342 -1.46 -2.32 18.02
CA LEU A 342 -0.48 -1.68 18.88
C LEU A 342 0.26 -2.68 19.78
N ARG A 343 -0.45 -3.69 20.30
CA ARG A 343 0.13 -4.79 21.07
C ARG A 343 0.95 -5.76 20.23
N LYS A 344 0.97 -5.58 18.87
CA LYS A 344 1.63 -6.48 17.91
C LYS A 344 1.11 -7.93 18.00
N GLN A 345 -0.14 -8.09 18.35
CA GLN A 345 -0.84 -9.36 18.39
C GLN A 345 -1.37 -9.75 17.01
N PRO A 346 -1.62 -11.04 16.76
CA PRO A 346 -2.35 -11.46 15.57
C PRO A 346 -3.75 -10.85 15.53
N TYR A 347 -4.11 -10.22 14.42
CA TYR A 347 -5.39 -9.54 14.26
C TYR A 347 -6.11 -9.98 12.99
N ASP A 348 -7.41 -9.78 12.95
CA ASP A 348 -8.32 -10.17 11.88
C ASP A 348 -9.14 -8.97 11.40
N LYS A 349 -10.20 -9.22 10.66
CA LYS A 349 -11.11 -8.21 10.10
C LYS A 349 -11.78 -7.31 11.13
N THR A 350 -11.82 -7.67 12.40
CA THR A 350 -12.42 -6.84 13.46
C THR A 350 -11.69 -5.50 13.68
N VAL A 351 -10.45 -5.34 13.18
CA VAL A 351 -9.75 -4.05 13.21
C VAL A 351 -10.47 -2.97 12.40
N ASP A 352 -11.16 -3.36 11.30
CA ASP A 352 -11.91 -2.42 10.49
C ASP A 352 -13.15 -1.90 11.22
N TRP A 353 -13.76 -2.72 12.08
CA TRP A 353 -14.88 -2.29 12.96
C TRP A 353 -14.41 -1.33 14.06
N TRP A 354 -13.21 -1.50 14.59
CA TRP A 354 -12.58 -0.52 15.47
C TRP A 354 -12.39 0.82 14.73
N CYS A 355 -11.82 0.79 13.52
CA CYS A 355 -11.61 1.99 12.70
C CYS A 355 -12.94 2.68 12.40
N LEU A 356 -14.02 1.93 12.06
CA LEU A 356 -15.36 2.49 11.87
C LEU A 356 -15.83 3.21 13.14
N GLY A 357 -15.65 2.60 14.32
CA GLY A 357 -15.98 3.23 15.60
C GLY A 357 -15.21 4.53 15.85
N ALA A 358 -13.90 4.55 15.52
CA ALA A 358 -13.07 5.73 15.67
C ALA A 358 -13.49 6.88 14.73
N VAL A 359 -13.79 6.58 13.46
CA VAL A 359 -14.28 7.57 12.49
C VAL A 359 -15.69 8.07 12.88
N MET A 360 -16.58 7.18 13.32
CA MET A 360 -17.91 7.57 13.83
C MET A 360 -17.81 8.50 15.04
N TYR A 361 -16.93 8.19 15.97
CA TYR A 361 -16.67 9.03 17.13
C TYR A 361 -16.18 10.42 16.70
N GLU A 362 -15.20 10.46 15.79
CA GLU A 362 -14.67 11.72 15.28
C GLU A 362 -15.73 12.54 14.54
N MET A 363 -16.55 11.92 13.69
CA MET A 363 -17.67 12.60 13.05
C MET A 363 -18.62 13.27 14.04
N MET A 364 -18.94 12.61 15.16
CA MET A 364 -19.92 13.12 16.13
C MET A 364 -19.31 14.04 17.21
N TYR A 365 -18.02 13.92 17.49
CA TYR A 365 -17.35 14.66 18.59
C TYR A 365 -16.23 15.59 18.13
N GLY A 366 -15.80 15.51 16.87
CA GLY A 366 -14.82 16.40 16.25
C GLY A 366 -13.35 16.02 16.41
N LEU A 367 -13.06 14.98 17.18
CA LEU A 367 -11.71 14.40 17.35
C LEU A 367 -11.80 12.89 17.52
N PRO A 368 -10.78 12.12 17.15
CA PRO A 368 -10.70 10.70 17.43
C PRO A 368 -10.83 10.38 18.93
N PRO A 369 -11.31 9.17 19.33
CA PRO A 369 -11.72 8.88 20.71
C PRO A 369 -10.60 8.95 21.74
N PHE A 370 -9.36 8.71 21.33
CA PHE A 370 -8.20 8.62 22.22
C PHE A 370 -7.10 9.61 21.85
N TYR A 371 -7.44 10.64 21.09
CA TYR A 371 -6.51 11.60 20.53
C TYR A 371 -5.62 12.27 21.59
N SER A 372 -4.33 12.33 21.30
CA SER A 372 -3.35 13.20 21.94
C SER A 372 -2.41 13.77 20.86
N ARG A 373 -1.81 14.93 21.14
CA ARG A 373 -0.74 15.51 20.31
C ARG A 373 0.57 14.73 20.42
N ASP A 374 0.76 14.06 21.54
CA ASP A 374 1.88 13.13 21.76
C ASP A 374 1.45 11.72 21.34
N THR A 375 2.20 11.14 20.40
CA THR A 375 1.87 9.82 19.84
C THR A 375 2.00 8.70 20.87
N ALA A 376 2.96 8.80 21.80
CA ALA A 376 3.13 7.78 22.83
C ALA A 376 1.96 7.82 23.82
N GLU A 377 1.57 9.03 24.29
CA GLU A 377 0.36 9.21 25.10
C GLU A 377 -0.90 8.74 24.37
N MET A 378 -1.02 8.99 23.07
CA MET A 378 -2.14 8.52 22.29
C MET A 378 -2.22 6.99 22.26
N TYR A 379 -1.10 6.29 22.07
CA TYR A 379 -1.04 4.84 22.10
C TYR A 379 -1.43 4.30 23.49
N ASP A 380 -0.94 4.91 24.57
CA ASP A 380 -1.34 4.56 25.92
C ASP A 380 -2.85 4.79 26.15
N ASN A 381 -3.38 5.89 25.60
CA ASN A 381 -4.83 6.17 25.66
C ASN A 381 -5.63 5.09 24.91
N ILE A 382 -5.20 4.69 23.69
CA ILE A 382 -5.85 3.62 22.92
C ILE A 382 -5.82 2.30 23.70
N LEU A 383 -4.70 1.98 24.35
CA LEU A 383 -4.52 0.72 25.08
C LEU A 383 -5.28 0.67 26.41
N TYR A 384 -5.28 1.77 27.19
CA TYR A 384 -5.65 1.71 28.61
C TYR A 384 -6.75 2.70 29.02
N LYS A 385 -6.92 3.85 28.32
CA LYS A 385 -7.87 4.88 28.75
C LYS A 385 -9.30 4.44 28.45
N PRO A 386 -10.24 4.56 29.40
CA PRO A 386 -11.65 4.24 29.15
C PRO A 386 -12.25 5.19 28.08
N LEU A 387 -13.16 4.65 27.26
CA LEU A 387 -13.90 5.43 26.28
C LEU A 387 -14.77 6.46 26.98
N ARG A 388 -14.73 7.72 26.52
CA ARG A 388 -15.57 8.81 27.05
C ARG A 388 -16.67 9.15 26.06
N LEU A 389 -17.90 8.82 26.40
CA LEU A 389 -19.08 9.15 25.59
C LEU A 389 -19.81 10.34 26.20
N ARG A 390 -20.06 11.38 25.39
CA ARG A 390 -20.81 12.57 25.80
C ARG A 390 -22.29 12.34 25.55
N THR A 391 -23.14 13.09 26.28
CA THR A 391 -24.62 12.94 26.23
C THR A 391 -25.27 13.73 25.09
N ASN A 392 -24.50 14.41 24.27
CA ASN A 392 -25.02 15.18 23.12
C ASN A 392 -25.43 14.33 21.92
N VAL A 393 -25.29 13.01 21.99
CA VAL A 393 -25.76 12.05 21.00
C VAL A 393 -26.77 11.07 21.62
N SER A 394 -27.53 10.37 20.79
CA SER A 394 -28.54 9.42 21.24
C SER A 394 -27.96 8.26 22.06
N GLN A 395 -28.81 7.54 22.79
CA GLN A 395 -28.39 6.35 23.50
C GLN A 395 -27.91 5.25 22.53
N SER A 396 -28.59 5.08 21.40
CA SER A 396 -28.20 4.10 20.37
C SER A 396 -26.83 4.43 19.74
N ALA A 397 -26.53 5.72 19.53
CA ALA A 397 -25.21 6.17 19.07
C ALA A 397 -24.10 5.85 20.09
N ARG A 398 -24.36 6.07 21.38
CA ARG A 398 -23.41 5.70 22.45
C ARG A 398 -23.19 4.19 22.54
N GLN A 399 -24.27 3.40 22.40
CA GLN A 399 -24.19 1.95 22.43
C GLN A 399 -23.36 1.36 21.28
N ILE A 400 -23.57 1.86 20.05
CA ILE A 400 -22.77 1.36 18.91
C ILE A 400 -21.29 1.76 19.05
N LEU A 401 -21.00 2.99 19.48
CA LEU A 401 -19.63 3.44 19.71
C LEU A 401 -18.94 2.60 20.81
N ASP A 402 -19.64 2.31 21.89
CA ASP A 402 -19.13 1.46 22.97
C ASP A 402 -18.86 0.04 22.46
N GLY A 403 -19.77 -0.51 21.65
CA GLY A 403 -19.60 -1.84 21.03
C GLY A 403 -18.43 -1.93 20.04
N LEU A 404 -18.28 -0.93 19.17
CA LEU A 404 -17.21 -0.91 18.16
C LEU A 404 -15.84 -0.64 18.78
N LEU A 405 -15.75 0.19 19.83
CA LEU A 405 -14.51 0.60 20.47
C LEU A 405 -14.16 -0.25 21.71
N GLN A 406 -14.63 -1.51 21.74
CA GLN A 406 -14.15 -2.51 22.72
C GLN A 406 -12.69 -2.84 22.47
N LYS A 407 -11.87 -2.73 23.52
CA LYS A 407 -10.43 -2.94 23.42
C LYS A 407 -10.05 -4.41 23.21
N GLU A 408 -10.83 -5.31 23.78
CA GLU A 408 -10.72 -6.74 23.55
C GLU A 408 -11.53 -7.11 22.31
N LYS A 409 -10.84 -7.57 21.27
CA LYS A 409 -11.41 -7.79 19.94
C LYS A 409 -12.57 -8.80 19.94
N GLU A 410 -12.54 -9.79 20.85
CA GLU A 410 -13.57 -10.82 20.98
C GLU A 410 -14.90 -10.28 21.54
N GLN A 411 -14.85 -9.12 22.23
CA GLN A 411 -16.05 -8.43 22.77
C GLN A 411 -16.54 -7.34 21.82
N ARG A 412 -15.72 -6.99 20.80
CA ARG A 412 -16.05 -5.93 19.85
C ARG A 412 -17.24 -6.30 18.99
N LEU A 413 -18.14 -5.35 18.76
CA LEU A 413 -19.24 -5.50 17.81
C LEU A 413 -18.70 -5.87 16.41
N GLY A 414 -19.24 -6.91 15.80
CA GLY A 414 -18.74 -7.49 14.56
C GLY A 414 -17.77 -8.66 14.74
N SER A 415 -17.39 -9.02 15.98
CA SER A 415 -16.45 -10.13 16.22
C SER A 415 -17.03 -11.53 15.94
N LYS A 416 -18.34 -11.72 16.07
CA LYS A 416 -19.01 -13.02 15.94
C LYS A 416 -19.62 -13.24 14.56
N ARG A 417 -20.41 -12.29 14.08
CA ARG A 417 -21.17 -12.38 12.81
C ARG A 417 -20.84 -11.26 11.85
N ASP A 418 -19.72 -10.59 12.05
CA ASP A 418 -19.17 -9.57 11.17
C ASP A 418 -20.19 -8.46 10.86
N PHE A 419 -20.33 -8.06 9.61
CA PHE A 419 -21.27 -7.03 9.13
C PHE A 419 -22.70 -7.23 9.62
N GLN A 420 -23.17 -8.47 9.81
CA GLN A 420 -24.52 -8.72 10.28
C GLN A 420 -24.79 -8.18 11.70
N GLU A 421 -23.77 -8.13 12.57
CA GLU A 421 -23.94 -7.51 13.89
C GLU A 421 -24.07 -5.99 13.78
N ILE A 422 -23.30 -5.37 12.88
CA ILE A 422 -23.34 -3.93 12.62
C ILE A 422 -24.71 -3.56 12.03
N LYS A 423 -25.11 -4.26 10.96
CA LYS A 423 -26.36 -4.06 10.23
C LYS A 423 -27.59 -4.12 11.14
N ASN A 424 -27.60 -5.05 12.09
CA ASN A 424 -28.72 -5.31 12.99
C ASN A 424 -28.69 -4.45 14.27
N HIS A 425 -27.69 -3.59 14.45
CA HIS A 425 -27.63 -2.74 15.64
C HIS A 425 -28.73 -1.68 15.62
N ASN A 426 -29.36 -1.39 16.78
CA ASN A 426 -30.49 -0.46 16.90
C ASN A 426 -30.16 0.97 16.38
N PHE A 427 -28.89 1.36 16.31
CA PHE A 427 -28.48 2.64 15.73
C PHE A 427 -28.85 2.77 14.25
N PHE A 428 -28.90 1.66 13.53
CA PHE A 428 -29.25 1.59 12.09
C PHE A 428 -30.67 1.06 11.84
N ALA A 429 -31.55 1.02 12.84
CA ALA A 429 -32.88 0.40 12.72
C ALA A 429 -33.76 1.05 11.64
N ASP A 430 -33.53 2.34 11.33
CA ASP A 430 -34.26 3.13 10.33
C ASP A 430 -33.61 3.07 8.92
N ILE A 431 -32.48 2.34 8.75
CA ILE A 431 -31.78 2.21 7.47
C ILE A 431 -32.31 1.01 6.69
N ASN A 432 -32.85 1.24 5.51
CA ASN A 432 -33.09 0.20 4.53
C ASN A 432 -31.78 -0.03 3.75
N TRP A 433 -31.10 -1.14 4.00
CA TRP A 433 -29.78 -1.43 3.44
C TRP A 433 -29.81 -1.67 1.93
N ASP A 434 -30.87 -2.25 1.39
CA ASP A 434 -31.02 -2.47 -0.05
C ASP A 434 -31.20 -1.13 -0.80
N ASP A 435 -31.96 -0.21 -0.22
CA ASP A 435 -32.11 1.15 -0.77
C ASP A 435 -30.84 2.00 -0.56
N LEU A 436 -30.09 1.76 0.52
CA LEU A 436 -28.78 2.38 0.75
C LEU A 436 -27.80 1.96 -0.36
N ASP A 437 -27.62 0.65 -0.57
CA ASP A 437 -26.70 0.10 -1.56
C ASP A 437 -27.14 0.46 -3.01
N ALA A 438 -28.43 0.62 -3.25
CA ALA A 438 -28.95 1.12 -4.51
C ALA A 438 -28.85 2.66 -4.67
N LYS A 439 -28.25 3.37 -3.68
CA LYS A 439 -28.18 4.86 -3.63
C LYS A 439 -29.54 5.56 -3.79
N LYS A 440 -30.64 4.93 -3.30
CA LYS A 440 -31.98 5.51 -3.34
C LYS A 440 -32.27 6.42 -2.14
N ILE A 441 -31.50 6.27 -1.05
CA ILE A 441 -31.65 7.16 0.13
C ILE A 441 -30.87 8.45 -0.19
N ASN A 442 -31.58 9.58 -0.10
CA ASN A 442 -30.95 10.88 -0.32
C ASN A 442 -29.94 11.19 0.78
N PRO A 443 -28.69 11.54 0.44
CA PRO A 443 -27.71 11.97 1.42
C PRO A 443 -28.16 13.20 2.22
N PRO A 444 -27.92 13.23 3.53
CA PRO A 444 -28.29 14.36 4.38
C PRO A 444 -27.44 15.63 4.13
N TYR A 445 -26.45 15.55 3.30
CA TYR A 445 -25.58 16.65 2.91
C TYR A 445 -25.28 16.60 1.43
N ASN A 446 -25.39 17.77 0.78
CA ASN A 446 -25.01 17.94 -0.63
C ASN A 446 -23.77 18.85 -0.71
N PRO A 447 -22.65 18.41 -1.30
CA PRO A 447 -21.48 19.24 -1.48
C PRO A 447 -21.65 20.39 -2.49
N ASN A 448 -22.81 20.47 -3.17
CA ASN A 448 -23.17 21.53 -4.12
C ASN A 448 -22.17 21.69 -5.27
N VAL A 449 -21.69 20.59 -5.81
CA VAL A 449 -20.78 20.59 -6.95
C VAL A 449 -21.49 21.09 -8.20
N SER A 450 -20.94 22.09 -8.89
CA SER A 450 -21.55 22.72 -10.07
C SER A 450 -21.36 21.95 -11.36
N GLY A 451 -20.49 20.93 -11.40
CA GLY A 451 -20.23 20.07 -12.56
C GLY A 451 -19.01 19.19 -12.38
N GLN A 452 -18.74 18.34 -13.37
CA GLN A 452 -17.61 17.38 -13.31
C GLN A 452 -16.23 18.06 -13.19
N LEU A 453 -16.08 19.28 -13.66
CA LEU A 453 -14.81 20.04 -13.59
C LEU A 453 -14.76 21.03 -12.42
N ASP A 454 -15.75 21.00 -11.52
CA ASP A 454 -15.72 21.82 -10.30
C ASP A 454 -14.68 21.24 -9.31
N LEU A 455 -13.66 22.02 -9.02
CA LEU A 455 -12.53 21.63 -8.16
C LEU A 455 -12.53 22.36 -6.80
N LYS A 456 -13.65 22.98 -6.42
CA LYS A 456 -13.74 23.82 -5.18
C LYS A 456 -13.46 23.05 -3.88
N HIS A 457 -13.60 21.72 -3.90
CA HIS A 457 -13.35 20.85 -2.75
C HIS A 457 -11.95 20.20 -2.76
N PHE A 458 -11.13 20.51 -3.76
CA PHE A 458 -9.73 20.09 -3.81
C PHE A 458 -8.83 21.18 -3.25
N ASP A 459 -7.71 20.78 -2.64
CA ASP A 459 -6.74 21.74 -2.11
C ASP A 459 -6.23 22.66 -3.24
N PRO A 460 -6.38 24.00 -3.10
CA PRO A 460 -5.89 24.96 -4.08
C PRO A 460 -4.39 24.85 -4.36
N GLU A 461 -3.58 24.32 -3.43
CA GLU A 461 -2.16 24.11 -3.63
C GLU A 461 -1.92 23.06 -4.73
N PHE A 462 -2.69 21.99 -4.75
CA PHE A 462 -2.58 20.97 -5.81
C PHE A 462 -3.12 21.48 -7.14
N VAL A 463 -4.30 22.09 -7.12
CA VAL A 463 -4.98 22.57 -8.34
C VAL A 463 -4.17 23.64 -9.10
N ARG A 464 -3.37 24.46 -8.40
CA ARG A 464 -2.49 25.46 -9.00
C ARG A 464 -1.21 24.88 -9.58
N GLU A 465 -0.86 23.64 -9.20
CA GLU A 465 0.35 23.00 -9.69
C GLU A 465 0.19 22.64 -11.19
N PRO A 466 1.20 22.94 -12.02
CA PRO A 466 1.17 22.54 -13.42
C PRO A 466 1.23 21.02 -13.55
N VAL A 467 0.50 20.49 -14.53
CA VAL A 467 0.59 19.07 -14.90
C VAL A 467 2.01 18.78 -15.37
N PRO A 468 2.71 17.80 -14.81
CA PRO A 468 4.07 17.48 -15.23
C PRO A 468 4.12 17.02 -16.69
N ALA A 469 4.95 17.65 -17.52
CA ALA A 469 5.07 17.31 -18.93
C ALA A 469 5.49 15.84 -19.20
N SER A 470 6.04 15.18 -18.19
CA SER A 470 6.46 13.77 -18.25
C SER A 470 5.31 12.76 -18.16
N VAL A 471 4.10 13.19 -17.78
CA VAL A 471 2.98 12.28 -17.53
C VAL A 471 2.33 11.81 -18.83
N GLY A 472 2.22 12.68 -19.84
CA GLY A 472 1.60 12.38 -21.14
C GLY A 472 2.55 11.78 -22.17
N LYS A 473 3.85 11.68 -21.87
CA LYS A 473 4.86 11.17 -22.82
C LYS A 473 5.23 9.74 -22.45
N SER A 474 4.93 8.78 -23.31
CA SER A 474 5.73 7.56 -23.39
C SER A 474 7.10 7.99 -23.90
N MET A 475 8.18 7.76 -23.16
CA MET A 475 9.52 7.98 -23.69
C MET A 475 9.67 7.09 -24.91
N GLY A 476 9.65 7.72 -26.12
CA GLY A 476 9.92 7.04 -27.38
C GLY A 476 11.27 6.35 -27.31
N SER A 477 11.34 5.19 -27.90
CA SER A 477 12.50 4.34 -28.03
C SER A 477 13.69 5.10 -28.60
N CYS A 478 14.51 5.71 -27.76
CA CYS A 478 15.93 5.97 -28.04
C CYS A 478 16.64 6.56 -26.82
N LYS A 479 16.94 5.73 -25.84
CA LYS A 479 18.09 5.89 -24.94
C LYS A 479 18.29 4.51 -24.30
N LEU A 480 19.54 4.08 -24.27
CA LEU A 480 20.01 2.89 -23.55
C LEU A 480 19.17 2.68 -22.29
N VAL A 481 18.33 1.67 -22.34
CA VAL A 481 17.47 1.29 -21.20
C VAL A 481 18.44 0.82 -20.14
N SER A 482 18.57 1.55 -19.03
CA SER A 482 19.46 1.14 -17.97
C SER A 482 18.96 -0.20 -17.38
N ALA A 483 19.86 -1.05 -16.93
CA ALA A 483 19.52 -2.35 -16.32
C ALA A 483 18.45 -2.20 -15.22
N SER A 484 18.45 -1.08 -14.47
CA SER A 484 17.44 -0.76 -13.46
C SER A 484 16.02 -0.53 -14.01
N VAL A 485 15.88 -0.18 -15.31
CA VAL A 485 14.55 -0.02 -15.94
C VAL A 485 14.01 -1.37 -16.40
N MET A 486 14.89 -2.27 -16.91
CA MET A 486 14.48 -3.64 -17.26
C MET A 486 14.09 -4.46 -16.01
N GLU A 487 14.82 -4.28 -14.91
CA GLU A 487 14.49 -4.90 -13.62
C GLU A 487 13.15 -4.39 -13.07
N ALA A 488 12.85 -3.09 -13.27
CA ALA A 488 11.56 -2.49 -12.90
C ALA A 488 10.39 -3.11 -13.67
N ASP A 489 10.54 -3.40 -14.96
CA ASP A 489 9.47 -4.00 -15.76
C ASP A 489 9.12 -5.42 -15.31
N ASN A 490 10.10 -6.23 -14.93
CA ASN A 490 9.88 -7.58 -14.39
C ASN A 490 9.15 -7.57 -13.04
N MET A 491 9.44 -6.59 -12.17
CA MET A 491 8.80 -6.47 -10.85
C MET A 491 7.30 -6.13 -10.92
N PHE A 492 6.86 -5.46 -11.98
CA PHE A 492 5.47 -5.05 -12.19
C PHE A 492 4.77 -5.86 -13.29
N GLN A 493 5.28 -7.05 -13.58
CA GLN A 493 4.63 -7.97 -14.52
C GLN A 493 3.20 -8.26 -14.07
N GLY A 494 2.23 -8.19 -15.00
CA GLY A 494 0.82 -8.38 -14.72
C GLY A 494 0.11 -7.16 -14.12
N PHE A 495 0.78 -6.01 -13.98
CA PHE A 495 0.15 -4.77 -13.48
C PHE A 495 -0.93 -4.24 -14.44
N SER A 496 -0.72 -4.33 -15.75
CA SER A 496 -1.65 -3.80 -16.75
C SER A 496 -2.97 -4.58 -16.80
N TYR A 497 -4.08 -3.85 -16.88
CA TYR A 497 -5.44 -4.37 -16.98
C TYR A 497 -6.29 -3.49 -17.88
N VAL A 498 -7.05 -4.12 -18.74
CA VAL A 498 -8.10 -3.50 -19.56
C VAL A 498 -9.33 -4.40 -19.42
N PRO A 499 -10.51 -3.86 -19.11
CA PRO A 499 -11.72 -4.67 -18.98
C PRO A 499 -12.05 -5.40 -20.28
N PRO A 500 -12.65 -6.61 -20.23
CA PRO A 500 -13.18 -7.29 -21.40
C PRO A 500 -14.20 -6.41 -22.13
N ALA A 501 -14.31 -6.57 -23.45
CA ALA A 501 -15.17 -5.73 -24.30
C ALA A 501 -16.67 -5.80 -23.94
N GLU A 502 -17.11 -6.81 -23.21
CA GLU A 502 -18.52 -7.02 -22.79
C GLU A 502 -18.94 -6.20 -21.56
N ASP A 503 -17.99 -5.74 -20.76
CA ASP A 503 -18.27 -4.96 -19.54
C ASP A 503 -18.29 -3.42 -19.79
N ALA A 504 -18.11 -2.98 -21.02
CA ALA A 504 -18.11 -1.55 -21.38
C ALA A 504 -19.52 -0.93 -21.51
N PHE A 505 -20.58 -1.71 -21.31
CA PHE A 505 -21.97 -1.28 -21.52
C PHE A 505 -22.91 -1.59 -20.34
N SER A 506 -22.40 -1.74 -19.11
CA SER A 506 -23.26 -1.92 -17.96
C SER A 506 -23.12 -0.79 -16.93
#